data_f7113de3c4908fbc82ec336e90b733be
#
_entry.id   f7113de3c4908fbc82ec336e90b733be
#
_cell.length_a   1.000
_cell.length_b   1.000
_cell.length_c   1.000
_cell.angle_alpha   90.00
_cell.angle_beta   90.00
_cell.angle_gamma   90.00
#
_symmetry.space_group_name_H-M   'P 1'
#
loop_
_entity.id
_entity.type
_entity.pdbx_description
1 polymer ?
#
loop_
_entity_poly.entity_id
_entity_poly.type
_entity_poly.pdbx_seq_one_letter_code
_entity_poly.pdbx_strand_id
1 'polypeptide(L)'
;MNGAGGALAVVVGRETKAVSHPPEQQRFRQALGHFATGVTVITAIDDGEPVGFSCQAFAALSLDPPLVVFCPSQQSTSWPRIARAGRFAVNVLTENQHELASRFGRSAKHKFHGVSWTPDQAGSPVLDGVLTWAGCELEAVYPGGDHQVVIGRVRELGECGSQRPLLFYRGRYATSAESGGPPELVETLLAWPRHADWM
;
A
#
# COMPACT_ATOMS: atom_id res chain seq x y z
N MET A 1 -28.60 -34.03 20.21
CA MET A 1 -27.30 -33.70 20.85
C MET A 1 -26.75 -32.50 20.16
N ASN A 2 -26.67 -31.42 20.92
CA ASN A 2 -26.40 -30.06 20.46
C ASN A 2 -24.92 -29.85 20.09
N GLY A 3 -24.66 -29.37 18.88
CA GLY A 3 -23.38 -28.83 18.46
C GLY A 3 -23.47 -27.29 18.47
N ALA A 4 -22.88 -26.65 19.46
CA ALA A 4 -22.85 -25.21 19.59
C ALA A 4 -21.87 -24.61 18.60
N GLY A 5 -22.35 -23.81 17.65
CA GLY A 5 -21.56 -22.91 16.82
C GLY A 5 -21.11 -21.71 17.67
N GLY A 6 -19.81 -21.60 17.92
CA GLY A 6 -19.23 -20.45 18.56
C GLY A 6 -19.20 -19.25 17.62
N ALA A 7 -20.10 -18.31 17.80
CA ALA A 7 -20.02 -17.00 17.16
C ALA A 7 -18.88 -16.19 17.79
N LEU A 8 -17.88 -15.81 17.00
CA LEU A 8 -16.90 -14.81 17.41
C LEU A 8 -17.65 -13.48 17.64
N ALA A 9 -17.71 -13.06 18.90
CA ALA A 9 -18.23 -11.76 19.27
C ALA A 9 -17.23 -10.69 18.80
N VAL A 10 -17.60 -9.93 17.77
CA VAL A 10 -16.93 -8.68 17.43
C VAL A 10 -17.23 -7.70 18.57
N VAL A 11 -16.23 -7.38 19.36
CA VAL A 11 -16.31 -6.31 20.35
C VAL A 11 -16.36 -4.99 19.58
N VAL A 12 -17.58 -4.50 19.35
CA VAL A 12 -17.81 -3.13 18.88
C VAL A 12 -17.47 -2.20 20.04
N GLY A 13 -16.26 -1.63 20.00
CA GLY A 13 -15.83 -0.62 20.95
C GLY A 13 -16.75 0.60 20.89
N ARG A 14 -17.19 1.07 22.05
CA ARG A 14 -17.97 2.28 22.24
C ARG A 14 -17.30 3.45 21.54
N GLU A 15 -18.08 4.18 20.74
CA GLU A 15 -17.71 5.49 20.19
C GLU A 15 -17.48 6.48 21.34
N THR A 16 -16.23 6.66 21.72
CA THR A 16 -15.79 7.91 22.32
C THR A 16 -15.20 8.75 21.21
N LYS A 17 -15.93 9.77 20.75
CA LYS A 17 -15.37 10.87 19.95
C LYS A 17 -14.33 11.57 20.83
N ALA A 18 -13.11 11.05 20.81
CA ALA A 18 -11.96 11.78 21.31
C ALA A 18 -11.67 12.90 20.30
N VAL A 19 -11.96 14.13 20.68
CA VAL A 19 -11.41 15.31 19.99
C VAL A 19 -9.91 15.23 20.19
N SER A 20 -9.18 14.70 19.18
CA SER A 20 -7.72 14.66 19.23
C SER A 20 -7.22 16.10 19.17
N HIS A 21 -6.63 16.56 20.27
CA HIS A 21 -6.01 17.86 20.30
C HIS A 21 -4.85 17.95 19.28
N PRO A 22 -4.70 19.04 18.52
CA PRO A 22 -3.64 19.21 17.54
C PRO A 22 -2.22 18.80 18.01
N PRO A 23 -1.82 19.03 19.28
CA PRO A 23 -0.54 18.56 19.80
C PRO A 23 -0.38 17.04 19.85
N GLU A 24 -1.43 16.28 20.10
CA GLU A 24 -1.39 14.80 20.15
C GLU A 24 -1.22 14.20 18.77
N GLN A 25 -1.91 14.71 17.77
CA GLN A 25 -1.73 14.28 16.38
C GLN A 25 -0.31 14.57 15.87
N GLN A 26 0.25 15.71 16.25
CA GLN A 26 1.63 16.05 15.89
C GLN A 26 2.64 15.11 16.56
N ARG A 27 2.46 14.82 17.85
CA ARG A 27 3.31 13.84 18.58
C ARG A 27 3.20 12.44 17.98
N PHE A 28 1.98 12.02 17.62
CA PHE A 28 1.75 10.73 16.96
C PHE A 28 2.50 10.64 15.62
N ARG A 29 2.36 11.65 14.76
CA ARG A 29 3.08 11.71 13.47
C ARG A 29 4.59 11.76 13.65
N GLN A 30 5.09 12.47 14.65
CA GLN A 30 6.51 12.51 14.96
C GLN A 30 7.04 11.15 15.42
N ALA A 31 6.34 10.49 16.34
CA ALA A 31 6.74 9.18 16.85
C ALA A 31 6.74 8.12 15.74
N LEU A 32 5.60 7.97 15.02
CA LEU A 32 5.47 6.95 13.99
C LEU A 32 6.22 7.29 12.69
N GLY A 33 6.56 8.56 12.46
CA GLY A 33 7.45 8.96 11.36
C GLY A 33 8.87 8.40 11.48
N HIS A 34 9.26 7.85 12.64
CA HIS A 34 10.53 7.12 12.81
C HIS A 34 10.49 5.70 12.21
N PHE A 35 9.32 5.20 11.85
CA PHE A 35 9.19 3.96 11.10
C PHE A 35 9.32 4.28 9.61
N ALA A 36 10.43 3.89 8.98
CA ALA A 36 10.64 4.06 7.54
C ALA A 36 9.72 3.11 6.76
N THR A 37 9.07 3.63 5.72
CA THR A 37 8.22 2.85 4.82
C THR A 37 8.72 2.95 3.39
N GLY A 38 8.42 1.95 2.58
CA GLY A 38 8.43 2.11 1.13
C GLY A 38 7.34 3.08 0.67
N VAL A 39 7.40 3.47 -0.60
CA VAL A 39 6.38 4.30 -1.25
C VAL A 39 5.82 3.54 -2.43
N THR A 40 4.49 3.41 -2.47
CA THR A 40 3.77 2.82 -3.58
C THR A 40 2.82 3.83 -4.23
N VAL A 41 2.42 3.55 -5.47
CA VAL A 41 1.28 4.19 -6.13
C VAL A 41 0.26 3.12 -6.47
N ILE A 42 -0.94 3.27 -5.96
CA ILE A 42 -2.08 2.41 -6.29
C ILE A 42 -2.80 3.01 -7.50
N THR A 43 -3.01 2.21 -8.54
CA THR A 43 -3.58 2.66 -9.83
C THR A 43 -4.69 1.73 -10.30
N ALA A 44 -5.67 2.28 -11.00
CA ALA A 44 -6.75 1.53 -11.64
C ALA A 44 -7.27 2.28 -12.86
N ILE A 45 -8.13 1.62 -13.65
CA ILE A 45 -8.98 2.27 -14.65
C ILE A 45 -10.41 2.30 -14.12
N ASP A 46 -11.01 3.48 -14.11
CA ASP A 46 -12.40 3.72 -13.73
C ASP A 46 -13.10 4.52 -14.84
N ASP A 47 -14.13 3.95 -15.44
CA ASP A 47 -14.85 4.51 -16.60
C ASP A 47 -13.91 4.90 -17.78
N GLY A 48 -12.89 4.08 -18.05
CA GLY A 48 -11.89 4.31 -19.11
C GLY A 48 -10.81 5.32 -18.75
N GLU A 49 -10.86 5.95 -17.58
CA GLU A 49 -9.91 6.96 -17.14
C GLU A 49 -8.96 6.40 -16.07
N PRO A 50 -7.64 6.62 -16.20
CA PRO A 50 -6.69 6.18 -15.20
C PRO A 50 -6.84 7.01 -13.91
N VAL A 51 -6.79 6.34 -12.79
CA VAL A 51 -6.89 6.93 -11.45
C VAL A 51 -5.81 6.34 -10.55
N GLY A 52 -5.29 7.13 -9.60
CA GLY A 52 -4.29 6.63 -8.66
C GLY A 52 -4.00 7.57 -7.51
N PHE A 53 -3.30 7.05 -6.52
CA PHE A 53 -2.80 7.81 -5.36
C PHE A 53 -1.56 7.15 -4.77
N SER A 54 -0.68 7.96 -4.15
CA SER A 54 0.47 7.46 -3.40
C SER A 54 0.04 6.89 -2.06
N CYS A 55 0.62 5.75 -1.69
CA CYS A 55 0.33 5.06 -0.43
C CYS A 55 1.64 4.59 0.21
N GLN A 56 1.80 4.90 1.50
CA GLN A 56 2.92 4.43 2.35
C GLN A 56 2.48 3.29 3.27
N ALA A 57 1.21 3.31 3.69
CA ALA A 57 0.62 2.27 4.51
C ALA A 57 0.31 1.04 3.65
N PHE A 58 1.36 0.32 3.26
CA PHE A 58 1.32 -0.87 2.42
C PHE A 58 2.22 -1.96 2.99
N ALA A 59 1.74 -3.20 2.96
CA ALA A 59 2.52 -4.39 3.33
C ALA A 59 2.03 -5.64 2.58
N ALA A 60 2.92 -6.64 2.45
CA ALA A 60 2.51 -8.01 2.17
C ALA A 60 1.77 -8.55 3.39
N LEU A 61 0.62 -9.20 3.19
CA LEU A 61 -0.25 -9.67 4.27
C LEU A 61 -0.23 -11.19 4.42
N SER A 62 -0.22 -11.92 3.32
CA SER A 62 -0.29 -13.38 3.32
C SER A 62 0.39 -13.95 2.08
N LEU A 63 0.95 -15.14 2.21
CA LEU A 63 1.54 -15.90 1.10
C LEU A 63 0.54 -16.91 0.50
N ASP A 64 -0.33 -17.46 1.33
CA ASP A 64 -1.35 -18.44 0.89
C ASP A 64 -2.67 -18.17 1.63
N PRO A 65 -3.66 -17.60 0.93
CA PRO A 65 -3.55 -17.02 -0.41
C PRO A 65 -2.65 -15.76 -0.44
N PRO A 66 -2.07 -15.38 -1.60
CA PRO A 66 -1.22 -14.21 -1.69
C PRO A 66 -2.05 -12.93 -1.56
N LEU A 67 -1.85 -12.20 -0.46
CA LEU A 67 -2.59 -10.98 -0.12
C LEU A 67 -1.65 -9.83 0.18
N VAL A 68 -2.12 -8.63 -0.12
CA VAL A 68 -1.52 -7.37 0.29
C VAL A 68 -2.51 -6.55 1.10
N VAL A 69 -2.01 -5.65 1.94
CA VAL A 69 -2.82 -4.68 2.70
C VAL A 69 -2.32 -3.27 2.43
N PHE A 70 -3.26 -2.31 2.32
CA PHE A 70 -2.94 -0.89 2.28
C PHE A 70 -4.08 -0.06 2.90
N CYS A 71 -3.76 1.17 3.31
CA CYS A 71 -4.72 1.98 4.05
C CYS A 71 -4.92 3.35 3.37
N PRO A 72 -5.94 3.51 2.50
CA PRO A 72 -6.31 4.80 1.94
C PRO A 72 -7.08 5.65 2.96
N SER A 73 -6.84 6.97 2.93
CA SER A 73 -7.62 7.92 3.73
C SER A 73 -9.09 7.94 3.27
N GLN A 74 -10.02 8.10 4.21
CA GLN A 74 -11.44 8.33 3.90
C GLN A 74 -11.69 9.63 3.10
N GLN A 75 -10.73 10.57 3.13
CA GLN A 75 -10.80 11.80 2.33
C GLN A 75 -10.22 11.63 0.90
N SER A 76 -9.75 10.44 0.54
CA SER A 76 -9.20 10.17 -0.79
C SER A 76 -10.28 10.29 -1.85
N THR A 77 -10.05 11.12 -2.85
CA THR A 77 -10.92 11.23 -4.04
C THR A 77 -10.65 10.13 -5.07
N SER A 78 -9.49 9.50 -5.01
CA SER A 78 -9.08 8.42 -5.93
C SER A 78 -9.56 7.06 -5.44
N TRP A 79 -9.56 6.81 -4.13
CA TRP A 79 -9.89 5.51 -3.58
C TRP A 79 -11.30 5.00 -3.94
N PRO A 80 -12.40 5.81 -3.81
CA PRO A 80 -13.73 5.32 -4.19
C PRO A 80 -13.83 4.89 -5.66
N ARG A 81 -13.06 5.50 -6.54
CA ARG A 81 -12.97 5.15 -7.96
C ARG A 81 -12.26 3.81 -8.14
N ILE A 82 -11.15 3.60 -7.44
CA ILE A 82 -10.39 2.33 -7.46
C ILE A 82 -11.22 1.20 -6.86
N ALA A 83 -11.92 1.45 -5.75
CA ALA A 83 -12.81 0.47 -5.13
C ALA A 83 -13.95 0.04 -6.07
N ARG A 84 -14.52 0.97 -6.85
CA ARG A 84 -15.54 0.68 -7.85
C ARG A 84 -14.99 -0.16 -9.00
N ALA A 85 -13.77 0.10 -9.44
CA ALA A 85 -13.08 -0.70 -10.45
C ALA A 85 -12.85 -2.16 -10.00
N GLY A 86 -12.68 -2.39 -8.70
CA GLY A 86 -12.49 -3.71 -8.11
C GLY A 86 -11.15 -4.38 -8.43
N ARG A 87 -10.34 -3.77 -9.29
CA ARG A 87 -9.01 -4.21 -9.72
C ARG A 87 -8.05 -3.04 -9.69
N PHE A 88 -6.79 -3.29 -9.33
CA PHE A 88 -5.79 -2.23 -9.23
C PHE A 88 -4.38 -2.82 -9.34
N ALA A 89 -3.43 -1.98 -9.75
CA ALA A 89 -2.02 -2.28 -9.65
C ALA A 89 -1.39 -1.54 -8.45
N VAL A 90 -0.52 -2.23 -7.73
CA VAL A 90 0.38 -1.64 -6.74
C VAL A 90 1.73 -1.44 -7.38
N ASN A 91 2.17 -0.22 -7.55
CA ASN A 91 3.44 0.15 -8.15
C ASN A 91 4.43 0.53 -7.06
N VAL A 92 5.50 -0.24 -6.87
CA VAL A 92 6.56 0.06 -5.90
C VAL A 92 7.56 1.00 -6.54
N LEU A 93 7.72 2.20 -5.99
CA LEU A 93 8.51 3.26 -6.62
C LEU A 93 10.01 3.10 -6.36
N THR A 94 10.81 3.51 -7.37
CA THR A 94 12.26 3.65 -7.26
C THR A 94 12.63 5.01 -6.67
N GLU A 95 13.85 5.12 -6.14
CA GLU A 95 14.39 6.35 -5.52
C GLU A 95 14.31 7.59 -6.43
N ASN A 96 14.34 7.41 -7.75
CA ASN A 96 14.26 8.50 -8.71
C ASN A 96 12.82 8.97 -8.99
N GLN A 97 11.81 8.32 -8.42
CA GLN A 97 10.40 8.61 -8.67
C GLN A 97 9.73 9.46 -7.57
N HIS A 98 10.50 10.25 -6.81
CA HIS A 98 9.95 11.09 -5.73
C HIS A 98 8.97 12.18 -6.24
N GLU A 99 9.19 12.72 -7.45
CA GLU A 99 8.25 13.66 -8.06
C GLU A 99 6.94 13.00 -8.44
N LEU A 100 7.02 11.76 -8.95
CA LEU A 100 5.85 10.94 -9.25
C LEU A 100 5.05 10.65 -7.97
N ALA A 101 5.74 10.22 -6.91
CA ALA A 101 5.13 10.03 -5.58
C ALA A 101 4.42 11.29 -5.09
N SER A 102 5.07 12.44 -5.19
CA SER A 102 4.50 13.74 -4.80
C SER A 102 3.28 14.12 -5.62
N ARG A 103 3.29 13.86 -6.93
CA ARG A 103 2.17 14.12 -7.85
C ARG A 103 0.95 13.28 -7.46
N PHE A 104 1.12 11.98 -7.24
CA PHE A 104 0.05 11.07 -6.85
C PHE A 104 -0.42 11.28 -5.40
N GLY A 105 0.40 11.89 -4.55
CA GLY A 105 0.06 12.26 -3.18
C GLY A 105 -0.87 13.48 -3.06
N ARG A 106 -0.99 14.29 -4.11
CA ARG A 106 -1.82 15.51 -4.10
C ARG A 106 -3.24 15.21 -4.60
N SER A 107 -4.21 15.99 -4.14
CA SER A 107 -5.56 16.00 -4.71
C SER A 107 -5.54 16.81 -6.02
N ALA A 108 -5.51 16.12 -7.17
CA ALA A 108 -5.49 16.74 -8.49
C ALA A 108 -6.26 15.89 -9.51
N LYS A 109 -6.87 16.56 -10.53
CA LYS A 109 -7.68 15.88 -11.55
C LYS A 109 -6.87 15.14 -12.62
N HIS A 110 -5.65 15.59 -12.93
CA HIS A 110 -4.86 15.10 -14.08
C HIS A 110 -3.51 14.52 -13.65
N LYS A 111 -3.53 13.61 -12.67
CA LYS A 111 -2.29 13.02 -12.13
C LYS A 111 -1.50 12.22 -13.17
N PHE A 112 -2.18 11.65 -14.17
CA PHE A 112 -1.57 10.84 -15.22
C PHE A 112 -1.07 11.64 -16.43
N HIS A 113 -1.31 12.95 -16.48
CA HIS A 113 -0.85 13.76 -17.62
C HIS A 113 0.68 13.70 -17.76
N GLY A 114 1.17 13.21 -18.91
CA GLY A 114 2.61 13.00 -19.17
C GLY A 114 3.26 11.89 -18.33
N VAL A 115 2.47 10.98 -17.75
CA VAL A 115 2.97 9.79 -17.07
C VAL A 115 2.81 8.60 -18.00
N SER A 116 3.94 7.94 -18.32
CA SER A 116 3.94 6.70 -19.11
C SER A 116 3.57 5.50 -18.25
N TRP A 117 2.77 4.61 -18.80
CA TRP A 117 2.34 3.38 -18.14
C TRP A 117 1.89 2.33 -19.18
N THR A 118 1.90 1.08 -18.79
CA THR A 118 1.36 -0.05 -19.57
C THR A 118 0.28 -0.77 -18.77
N PRO A 119 -0.76 -1.36 -19.39
CA PRO A 119 -1.73 -2.13 -18.65
C PRO A 119 -1.16 -3.46 -18.17
N ASP A 120 -1.53 -3.90 -16.94
CA ASP A 120 -1.42 -5.29 -16.51
C ASP A 120 -2.45 -6.16 -17.26
N GLN A 121 -2.48 -7.47 -16.99
CA GLN A 121 -3.44 -8.39 -17.62
C GLN A 121 -4.91 -8.02 -17.32
N ALA A 122 -5.18 -7.34 -16.21
CA ALA A 122 -6.50 -6.89 -15.81
C ALA A 122 -6.85 -5.47 -16.33
N GLY A 123 -5.91 -4.81 -17.01
CA GLY A 123 -6.03 -3.45 -17.56
C GLY A 123 -5.65 -2.34 -16.59
N SER A 124 -5.13 -2.66 -15.40
CA SER A 124 -4.71 -1.64 -14.42
C SER A 124 -3.37 -1.01 -14.85
N PRO A 125 -3.18 0.33 -14.69
CA PRO A 125 -1.96 0.99 -15.10
C PRO A 125 -0.74 0.57 -14.27
N VAL A 126 0.25 -0.02 -14.90
CA VAL A 126 1.61 -0.23 -14.38
C VAL A 126 2.48 0.92 -14.84
N LEU A 127 2.98 1.72 -13.90
CA LEU A 127 3.79 2.91 -14.18
C LEU A 127 5.17 2.52 -14.68
N ASP A 128 5.70 3.22 -15.67
CA ASP A 128 7.03 2.93 -16.22
C ASP A 128 8.14 3.19 -15.19
N GLY A 129 9.16 2.33 -15.20
CA GLY A 129 10.36 2.47 -14.39
C GLY A 129 10.17 2.20 -12.89
N VAL A 130 9.09 1.55 -12.49
CA VAL A 130 8.89 1.12 -11.09
C VAL A 130 9.82 -0.04 -10.72
N LEU A 131 10.11 -0.18 -9.45
CA LEU A 131 10.98 -1.24 -8.93
C LEU A 131 10.38 -2.63 -9.13
N THR A 132 9.11 -2.75 -8.88
CA THR A 132 8.25 -3.92 -9.14
C THR A 132 6.79 -3.50 -9.01
N TRP A 133 5.87 -4.40 -9.38
CA TRP A 133 4.44 -4.15 -9.26
C TRP A 133 3.65 -5.42 -8.96
N ALA A 134 2.44 -5.26 -8.46
CA ALA A 134 1.50 -6.34 -8.26
C ALA A 134 0.13 -5.95 -8.82
N GLY A 135 -0.42 -6.77 -9.72
CA GLY A 135 -1.81 -6.70 -10.16
C GLY A 135 -2.72 -7.41 -9.17
N CYS A 136 -3.73 -6.71 -8.68
CA CYS A 136 -4.57 -7.17 -7.57
C CYS A 136 -6.06 -7.04 -7.87
N GLU A 137 -6.85 -7.92 -7.25
CA GLU A 137 -8.29 -7.79 -7.11
C GLU A 137 -8.64 -7.37 -5.68
N LEU A 138 -9.67 -6.53 -5.55
CA LEU A 138 -10.20 -6.12 -4.25
C LEU A 138 -10.82 -7.32 -3.53
N GLU A 139 -10.28 -7.70 -2.37
CA GLU A 139 -10.75 -8.83 -1.58
C GLU A 139 -11.70 -8.38 -0.46
N ALA A 140 -11.28 -7.37 0.32
CA ALA A 140 -12.07 -6.87 1.45
C ALA A 140 -11.70 -5.42 1.80
N VAL A 141 -12.64 -4.74 2.47
CA VAL A 141 -12.46 -3.38 3.00
C VAL A 141 -13.04 -3.32 4.40
N TYR A 142 -12.26 -2.80 5.34
CA TYR A 142 -12.66 -2.64 6.73
C TYR A 142 -12.47 -1.19 7.20
N PRO A 143 -13.25 -0.71 8.19
CA PRO A 143 -13.01 0.59 8.79
C PRO A 143 -11.70 0.61 9.60
N GLY A 144 -10.93 1.68 9.47
CA GLY A 144 -9.64 1.91 10.15
C GLY A 144 -9.49 3.33 10.67
N GLY A 145 -10.49 3.85 11.40
CA GLY A 145 -10.47 5.23 11.90
C GLY A 145 -10.73 6.25 10.78
N ASP A 146 -9.78 7.16 10.53
CA ASP A 146 -9.83 8.13 9.43
C ASP A 146 -9.32 7.55 8.09
N HIS A 147 -8.98 6.26 8.09
CA HIS A 147 -8.59 5.46 6.94
C HIS A 147 -9.51 4.24 6.78
N GLN A 148 -9.33 3.52 5.68
CA GLN A 148 -9.86 2.18 5.49
C GLN A 148 -8.69 1.19 5.45
N VAL A 149 -8.92 -0.06 5.87
CA VAL A 149 -7.99 -1.18 5.71
C VAL A 149 -8.47 -1.99 4.51
N VAL A 150 -7.69 -1.96 3.45
CA VAL A 150 -8.02 -2.63 2.19
C VAL A 150 -7.14 -3.86 2.03
N ILE A 151 -7.76 -5.00 1.75
CA ILE A 151 -7.08 -6.25 1.40
C ILE A 151 -7.23 -6.46 -0.09
N GLY A 152 -6.11 -6.68 -0.78
CA GLY A 152 -6.04 -7.04 -2.19
C GLY A 152 -5.48 -8.43 -2.38
N ARG A 153 -6.11 -9.23 -3.23
CA ARG A 153 -5.62 -10.53 -3.66
C ARG A 153 -4.70 -10.34 -4.86
N VAL A 154 -3.46 -10.74 -4.72
CA VAL A 154 -2.46 -10.68 -5.80
C VAL A 154 -2.80 -11.72 -6.86
N ARG A 155 -2.85 -11.29 -8.12
CA ARG A 155 -3.11 -12.12 -9.30
C ARG A 155 -1.92 -12.19 -10.24
N GLU A 156 -1.13 -11.13 -10.25
CA GLU A 156 0.02 -10.99 -11.14
C GLU A 156 1.14 -10.24 -10.41
N LEU A 157 2.38 -10.59 -10.72
CA LEU A 157 3.57 -9.91 -10.20
C LEU A 157 4.48 -9.53 -11.36
N GLY A 158 5.02 -8.31 -11.29
CA GLY A 158 6.07 -7.87 -12.20
C GLY A 158 7.44 -8.38 -11.83
N GLU A 159 8.37 -8.23 -12.77
CA GLU A 159 9.78 -8.47 -12.51
C GLU A 159 10.33 -7.47 -11.49
N CYS A 160 11.35 -7.88 -10.76
CA CYS A 160 12.03 -7.01 -9.80
C CYS A 160 13.18 -6.27 -10.48
N GLY A 161 13.15 -4.92 -10.43
CA GLY A 161 14.27 -4.09 -10.87
C GLY A 161 15.44 -4.13 -9.87
N SER A 162 16.61 -3.70 -10.34
CA SER A 162 17.84 -3.63 -9.53
C SER A 162 18.05 -2.26 -8.84
N GLN A 163 17.17 -1.29 -9.09
CA GLN A 163 17.25 0.04 -8.50
C GLN A 163 16.90 0.03 -7.01
N ARG A 164 17.26 1.11 -6.31
CA ARG A 164 16.91 1.27 -4.90
C ARG A 164 15.47 1.73 -4.75
N PRO A 165 14.76 1.30 -3.68
CA PRO A 165 13.39 1.72 -3.42
C PRO A 165 13.34 3.18 -2.96
N LEU A 166 12.25 3.87 -3.31
CA LEU A 166 11.89 5.14 -2.69
C LEU A 166 11.39 4.87 -1.28
N LEU A 167 12.02 5.53 -0.31
CA LEU A 167 11.61 5.47 1.10
C LEU A 167 10.95 6.77 1.53
N PHE A 168 10.14 6.68 2.57
CA PHE A 168 9.61 7.82 3.30
C PHE A 168 9.95 7.69 4.79
N TYR A 169 10.66 8.68 5.30
CA TYR A 169 11.16 8.70 6.67
C TYR A 169 11.07 10.10 7.26
N ARG A 170 10.48 10.22 8.43
CA ARG A 170 10.33 11.49 9.18
C ARG A 170 9.77 12.64 8.34
N GLY A 171 8.75 12.33 7.51
CA GLY A 171 8.07 13.31 6.67
C GLY A 171 8.82 13.72 5.40
N ARG A 172 9.87 12.98 4.99
CA ARG A 172 10.69 13.24 3.81
C ARG A 172 10.90 11.99 2.98
N TYR A 173 11.06 12.17 1.68
CA TYR A 173 11.58 11.11 0.81
C TYR A 173 13.05 10.85 1.14
N ALA A 174 13.42 9.58 1.11
CA ALA A 174 14.76 9.09 1.40
C ALA A 174 15.10 7.94 0.45
N THR A 175 16.35 7.54 0.42
CA THR A 175 16.83 6.36 -0.30
C THR A 175 17.62 5.47 0.66
N SER A 176 17.72 4.18 0.35
CA SER A 176 18.59 3.28 1.10
C SER A 176 20.05 3.59 0.78
N ALA A 177 20.93 3.56 1.80
CA ALA A 177 22.37 3.51 1.53
C ALA A 177 22.74 2.17 0.89
N GLU A 178 23.76 2.14 0.06
CA GLU A 178 24.35 0.86 -0.39
C GLU A 178 24.83 0.10 0.85
N SER A 179 24.24 -1.03 1.11
CA SER A 179 24.80 -1.96 2.09
C SER A 179 26.01 -2.60 1.43
N GLY A 180 27.21 -2.19 1.80
CA GLY A 180 28.46 -2.78 1.30
C GLY A 180 28.74 -4.18 1.83
N GLY A 181 27.74 -4.97 2.18
CA GLY A 181 27.85 -6.34 2.63
C GLY A 181 27.18 -7.32 1.65
N PRO A 182 27.62 -8.59 1.62
CA PRO A 182 26.96 -9.61 0.83
C PRO A 182 25.51 -9.79 1.28
N PRO A 183 24.60 -10.24 0.38
CA PRO A 183 23.17 -10.39 0.66
C PRO A 183 22.85 -11.59 1.57
N GLU A 184 23.64 -11.85 2.60
CA GLU A 184 23.45 -12.99 3.52
C GLU A 184 22.11 -12.95 4.30
N LEU A 185 21.46 -11.78 4.35
CA LEU A 185 20.19 -11.63 5.06
C LEU A 185 18.95 -11.91 4.17
N VAL A 186 19.14 -11.99 2.86
CA VAL A 186 18.01 -12.10 1.93
C VAL A 186 17.38 -13.49 1.98
N GLU A 187 18.16 -14.54 2.20
CA GLU A 187 17.62 -15.90 2.31
C GLU A 187 16.68 -16.08 3.52
N THR A 188 16.95 -15.39 4.62
CA THR A 188 16.13 -15.51 5.84
C THR A 188 14.82 -14.74 5.71
N LEU A 189 14.78 -13.63 4.93
CA LEU A 189 13.58 -12.84 4.70
C LEU A 189 12.72 -13.37 3.54
N LEU A 190 13.34 -14.01 2.55
CA LEU A 190 12.64 -14.67 1.44
C LEU A 190 12.24 -16.09 1.77
N ALA A 191 12.98 -16.78 2.61
CA ALA A 191 12.56 -18.01 3.26
C ALA A 191 11.65 -17.68 4.44
N TRP A 192 10.43 -17.20 4.17
CA TRP A 192 9.36 -17.21 5.18
C TRP A 192 9.26 -18.64 5.70
N PRO A 193 9.88 -18.96 6.84
CA PRO A 193 9.78 -20.31 7.34
C PRO A 193 8.30 -20.50 7.68
N ARG A 194 7.70 -21.56 7.17
CA ARG A 194 6.30 -21.91 7.43
C ARG A 194 5.99 -22.07 8.93
N HIS A 195 6.96 -21.83 9.82
CA HIS A 195 6.90 -22.03 11.27
C HIS A 195 7.68 -20.95 12.06
N ALA A 196 7.80 -19.73 11.58
CA ALA A 196 8.45 -18.66 12.35
C ALA A 196 7.40 -17.79 13.07
N ASP A 197 7.59 -17.62 14.39
CA ASP A 197 6.73 -16.89 15.32
C ASP A 197 6.80 -15.35 15.18
N TRP A 198 7.08 -14.81 14.01
CA TRP A 198 7.24 -13.36 13.89
C TRP A 198 6.33 -12.72 12.86
N MET A 199 5.08 -13.17 12.95
CA MET A 199 3.91 -12.40 12.49
C MET A 199 2.83 -12.40 13.53
#